data_99a49a1f82875b7a9fc270103d8d12a3
#
_entry.id   99a49a1f82875b7a9fc270103d8d12a3
#
_cell.length_a   1.000
_cell.length_b   1.000
_cell.length_c   1.000
_cell.angle_alpha   90.00
_cell.angle_beta   90.00
_cell.angle_gamma   90.00
#
_symmetry.space_group_name_H-M   'P 1'
#
loop_
_entity.id
_entity.type
_entity.pdbx_description
1 polymer ?
#
loop_
_entity_poly.entity_id
_entity_poly.type
_entity_poly.pdbx_seq_one_letter_code
_entity_poly.pdbx_strand_id
1 'polypeptide(L)'
;MIYFHCENISLRNIKTMQTQQQDHSERIHELVQHLLEAMPKITNPLPEALTQLLNDLDELPPKDKPRHIANPTAFVRMCKILNRNTNPTMGELSQALAMPLPTATRMVDWCVENGYAERLSDASDRRIVRVAQTDKGRMLQEAIESIMAQSVQKIVSCLTDQEQTTLLALLRKIASALAEDKENG
;
A
#
# COMPACT_ATOMS: atom_id res chain seq x y z
N MET A 1 24.70 21.04 55.32
CA MET A 1 25.21 21.40 53.95
C MET A 1 24.98 20.30 52.92
N ILE A 2 24.40 19.15 53.23
CA ILE A 2 24.17 18.00 52.32
C ILE A 2 22.78 18.04 51.65
N TYR A 3 21.77 18.67 52.28
CA TYR A 3 20.40 18.73 51.75
C TYR A 3 20.22 19.59 50.49
N PHE A 4 21.00 20.65 50.31
CA PHE A 4 20.94 21.55 49.17
C PHE A 4 21.51 20.95 47.87
N HIS A 5 22.29 19.87 47.96
CA HIS A 5 22.90 19.24 46.79
C HIS A 5 21.97 18.23 46.09
N CYS A 6 21.10 17.53 46.84
CA CYS A 6 20.15 16.53 46.32
C CYS A 6 18.98 17.18 45.57
N GLU A 7 18.47 18.33 46.05
CA GLU A 7 17.35 19.03 45.37
C GLU A 7 17.77 19.56 44.00
N ASN A 8 18.99 20.10 43.89
CA ASN A 8 19.52 20.63 42.62
C ASN A 8 19.73 19.52 41.56
N ILE A 9 20.09 18.31 41.94
CA ILE A 9 20.25 17.16 41.01
C ILE A 9 18.87 16.67 40.54
N SER A 10 17.88 16.62 41.44
CA SER A 10 16.50 16.21 41.11
C SER A 10 15.85 17.21 40.12
N LEU A 11 15.97 18.50 40.37
CA LEU A 11 15.42 19.55 39.50
C LEU A 11 16.10 19.61 38.10
N ARG A 12 17.42 19.38 38.05
CA ARG A 12 18.13 19.24 36.78
C ARG A 12 17.67 18.06 35.98
N ASN A 13 17.50 16.90 36.61
CA ASN A 13 17.02 15.68 35.93
C ASN A 13 15.59 15.86 35.41
N ILE A 14 14.70 16.49 36.18
CA ILE A 14 13.31 16.77 35.75
C ILE A 14 13.32 17.73 34.55
N LYS A 15 14.10 18.82 34.58
CA LYS A 15 14.21 19.73 33.45
C LYS A 15 14.78 19.06 32.21
N THR A 16 15.80 18.21 32.37
CA THR A 16 16.38 17.45 31.23
C THR A 16 15.36 16.49 30.63
N MET A 17 14.60 15.77 31.47
CA MET A 17 13.52 14.88 30.98
C MET A 17 12.41 15.67 30.26
N GLN A 18 11.99 16.82 30.80
CA GLN A 18 10.99 17.67 30.16
C GLN A 18 11.48 18.21 28.81
N THR A 19 12.75 18.64 28.74
CA THR A 19 13.35 19.12 27.48
C THR A 19 13.46 17.99 26.45
N GLN A 20 13.85 16.79 26.84
CA GLN A 20 13.89 15.62 25.94
C GLN A 20 12.51 15.21 25.44
N GLN A 21 11.49 15.29 26.31
CA GLN A 21 10.13 14.97 25.95
C GLN A 21 9.52 16.00 25.00
N GLN A 22 9.85 17.27 25.18
CA GLN A 22 9.44 18.36 24.30
C GLN A 22 10.14 18.25 22.93
N ASP A 23 11.44 18.01 22.87
CA ASP A 23 12.21 17.79 21.64
C ASP A 23 11.70 16.55 20.86
N HIS A 24 11.33 15.49 21.57
CA HIS A 24 10.70 14.31 20.94
C HIS A 24 9.33 14.63 20.34
N SER A 25 8.49 15.38 21.07
CA SER A 25 7.17 15.81 20.58
C SER A 25 7.27 16.72 19.36
N GLU A 26 8.21 17.66 19.34
CA GLU A 26 8.47 18.54 18.21
C GLU A 26 8.91 17.74 16.96
N ARG A 27 9.82 16.78 17.12
CA ARG A 27 10.24 15.88 16.02
C ARG A 27 9.11 15.05 15.46
N ILE A 28 8.24 14.50 16.32
CA ILE A 28 7.06 13.76 15.86
C ILE A 28 6.11 14.67 15.07
N HIS A 29 5.90 15.89 15.56
CA HIS A 29 5.06 16.87 14.86
C HIS A 29 5.64 17.22 13.48
N GLU A 30 6.93 17.47 13.38
CA GLU A 30 7.65 17.74 12.12
C GLU A 30 7.53 16.54 11.16
N LEU A 31 7.74 15.32 11.64
CA LEU A 31 7.55 14.10 10.84
C LEU A 31 6.12 13.97 10.30
N VAL A 32 5.13 14.24 11.13
CA VAL A 32 3.71 14.19 10.72
C VAL A 32 3.44 15.24 9.63
N GLN A 33 3.91 16.48 9.79
CA GLN A 33 3.74 17.54 8.79
C GLN A 33 4.37 17.14 7.45
N HIS A 34 5.62 16.70 7.44
CA HIS A 34 6.30 16.27 6.22
C HIS A 34 5.65 15.05 5.57
N LEU A 35 5.15 14.08 6.36
CA LEU A 35 4.39 12.95 5.84
C LEU A 35 3.08 13.40 5.19
N LEU A 36 2.32 14.28 5.84
CA LEU A 36 1.05 14.79 5.30
C LEU A 36 1.26 15.61 4.02
N GLU A 37 2.38 16.32 3.89
CA GLU A 37 2.75 17.05 2.67
C GLU A 37 3.27 16.14 1.55
N ALA A 38 4.03 15.10 1.90
CA ALA A 38 4.64 14.19 0.94
C ALA A 38 3.66 13.13 0.42
N MET A 39 2.80 12.59 1.28
CA MET A 39 1.89 11.50 0.94
C MET A 39 1.02 11.80 -0.29
N PRO A 40 0.36 12.95 -0.42
CA PRO A 40 -0.42 13.26 -1.63
C PRO A 40 0.43 13.34 -2.88
N LYS A 41 1.67 13.78 -2.78
CA LYS A 41 2.62 13.89 -3.91
C LYS A 41 3.17 12.53 -4.34
N ILE A 42 3.25 11.57 -3.40
CA ILE A 42 3.72 10.20 -3.65
C ILE A 42 2.58 9.30 -4.12
N THR A 43 1.37 9.49 -3.58
CA THR A 43 0.22 8.61 -3.80
C THR A 43 -0.78 9.14 -4.83
N ASN A 44 -0.72 10.45 -5.17
CA ASN A 44 -1.63 11.09 -6.10
C ASN A 44 -0.90 12.25 -6.83
N PRO A 45 -0.95 12.34 -8.17
CA PRO A 45 -1.70 11.45 -9.05
C PRO A 45 -0.98 10.12 -9.28
N LEU A 46 -1.75 9.09 -9.62
CA LEU A 46 -1.19 7.89 -10.26
C LEU A 46 -0.23 8.34 -11.37
N PRO A 47 0.90 7.63 -11.58
CA PRO A 47 1.80 7.95 -12.69
C PRO A 47 0.99 8.18 -13.95
N GLU A 48 1.26 9.25 -14.67
CA GLU A 48 0.50 9.60 -15.87
C GLU A 48 0.44 8.43 -16.86
N ALA A 49 1.55 7.70 -16.99
CA ALA A 49 1.63 6.48 -17.78
C ALA A 49 0.68 5.37 -17.28
N LEU A 50 0.47 5.25 -15.96
CA LEU A 50 -0.48 4.29 -15.40
C LEU A 50 -1.92 4.74 -15.63
N THR A 51 -2.18 6.04 -15.49
CA THR A 51 -3.49 6.62 -15.82
C THR A 51 -3.82 6.39 -17.29
N GLN A 52 -2.84 6.56 -18.18
CA GLN A 52 -2.99 6.32 -19.61
C GLN A 52 -3.23 4.83 -19.90
N LEU A 53 -2.43 3.93 -19.31
CA LEU A 53 -2.64 2.48 -19.43
C LEU A 53 -4.05 2.07 -18.98
N LEU A 54 -4.54 2.61 -17.84
CA LEU A 54 -5.86 2.30 -17.34
C LEU A 54 -6.97 2.87 -18.23
N ASN A 55 -6.75 4.05 -18.84
CA ASN A 55 -7.68 4.62 -19.82
C ASN A 55 -7.70 3.79 -21.11
N ASP A 56 -6.54 3.32 -21.58
CA ASP A 56 -6.45 2.45 -22.77
C ASP A 56 -7.17 1.11 -22.54
N LEU A 57 -7.14 0.59 -21.31
CA LEU A 57 -7.95 -0.56 -20.90
C LEU A 57 -9.46 -0.24 -20.87
N ASP A 58 -9.82 1.04 -20.71
CA ASP A 58 -11.19 1.54 -20.59
C ASP A 58 -11.79 1.99 -21.94
N GLU A 59 -11.04 1.87 -23.06
CA GLU A 59 -11.55 2.12 -24.44
C GLU A 59 -12.57 1.09 -24.91
N LEU A 60 -12.98 0.17 -24.05
CA LEU A 60 -14.14 -0.69 -24.27
C LEU A 60 -15.43 0.13 -24.35
N PRO A 61 -16.44 -0.33 -25.14
CA PRO A 61 -17.67 0.42 -25.39
C PRO A 61 -18.33 0.90 -24.08
N PRO A 62 -18.99 2.09 -24.07
CA PRO A 62 -19.55 2.71 -22.85
C PRO A 62 -20.54 1.85 -22.04
N LYS A 63 -21.07 0.78 -22.62
CA LYS A 63 -21.97 -0.17 -21.95
C LYS A 63 -21.24 -1.05 -20.95
N ASP A 64 -19.93 -1.24 -21.12
CA ASP A 64 -19.10 -2.19 -20.38
C ASP A 64 -18.10 -1.46 -19.48
N LYS A 65 -18.14 -0.11 -19.42
CA LYS A 65 -17.28 0.68 -18.54
C LYS A 65 -17.54 0.31 -17.08
N PRO A 66 -16.63 -0.41 -16.45
CA PRO A 66 -16.79 -0.66 -15.04
C PRO A 66 -16.53 0.68 -14.33
N ARG A 67 -17.57 1.26 -13.76
CA ARG A 67 -17.44 2.32 -12.74
C ARG A 67 -16.50 1.91 -11.60
N HIS A 68 -15.84 0.77 -11.72
CA HIS A 68 -15.08 0.07 -10.69
C HIS A 68 -13.57 0.27 -10.82
N ILE A 69 -13.04 0.63 -12.01
CA ILE A 69 -11.70 1.24 -12.14
C ILE A 69 -11.72 2.69 -11.59
N ALA A 70 -12.86 3.18 -11.14
CA ALA A 70 -12.96 4.41 -10.36
C ALA A 70 -12.06 4.41 -9.10
N ASN A 71 -11.53 3.26 -8.69
CA ASN A 71 -10.46 3.15 -7.71
C ASN A 71 -9.23 2.41 -8.30
N PRO A 72 -8.39 3.11 -9.07
CA PRO A 72 -7.19 2.53 -9.68
C PRO A 72 -6.24 1.86 -8.68
N THR A 73 -6.15 2.42 -7.48
CA THR A 73 -5.33 1.85 -6.38
C THR A 73 -5.84 0.47 -5.95
N ALA A 74 -7.16 0.30 -5.85
CA ALA A 74 -7.74 -1.00 -5.52
C ALA A 74 -7.53 -2.02 -6.64
N PHE A 75 -7.62 -1.59 -7.89
CA PHE A 75 -7.33 -2.44 -9.06
C PHE A 75 -5.87 -2.93 -9.05
N VAL A 76 -4.90 -2.03 -8.87
CA VAL A 76 -3.48 -2.40 -8.75
C VAL A 76 -3.24 -3.35 -7.58
N ARG A 77 -3.90 -3.13 -6.43
CA ARG A 77 -3.82 -4.06 -5.29
C ARG A 77 -4.38 -5.44 -5.62
N MET A 78 -5.50 -5.50 -6.32
CA MET A 78 -6.10 -6.77 -6.77
C MET A 78 -5.13 -7.53 -7.68
N CYS A 79 -4.56 -6.88 -8.68
CA CYS A 79 -3.56 -7.49 -9.56
C CYS A 79 -2.39 -8.08 -8.75
N LYS A 80 -1.87 -7.34 -7.75
CA LYS A 80 -0.81 -7.81 -6.85
C LYS A 80 -1.21 -9.04 -6.02
N ILE A 81 -2.46 -9.09 -5.54
CA ILE A 81 -2.97 -10.23 -4.75
C ILE A 81 -3.05 -11.47 -5.64
N LEU A 82 -3.60 -11.33 -6.83
CA LEU A 82 -3.74 -12.43 -7.78
C LEU A 82 -2.39 -12.96 -8.26
N ASN A 83 -1.39 -12.09 -8.44
CA ASN A 83 -0.04 -12.46 -8.85
C ASN A 83 0.70 -13.37 -7.84
N ARG A 84 0.27 -13.42 -6.57
CA ARG A 84 0.86 -14.29 -5.55
C ARG A 84 0.52 -15.78 -5.73
N ASN A 85 -0.20 -16.15 -6.79
CA ASN A 85 -0.63 -17.51 -7.09
C ASN A 85 -1.39 -18.22 -5.96
N THR A 86 -2.04 -17.46 -5.09
CA THR A 86 -2.80 -18.01 -3.96
C THR A 86 -4.20 -18.41 -4.35
N ASN A 87 -4.64 -18.09 -5.57
CA ASN A 87 -6.01 -18.31 -6.08
C ASN A 87 -7.06 -18.04 -4.99
N PRO A 88 -7.18 -16.79 -4.52
CA PRO A 88 -8.06 -16.46 -3.41
C PRO A 88 -9.52 -16.68 -3.76
N THR A 89 -10.33 -16.99 -2.76
CA THR A 89 -11.79 -16.94 -2.87
C THR A 89 -12.27 -15.49 -2.96
N MET A 90 -13.51 -15.27 -3.38
CA MET A 90 -14.09 -13.92 -3.41
C MET A 90 -14.14 -13.26 -2.02
N GLY A 91 -14.35 -14.05 -0.95
CA GLY A 91 -14.34 -13.56 0.43
C GLY A 91 -12.94 -13.10 0.86
N GLU A 92 -11.92 -13.93 0.64
CA GLU A 92 -10.51 -13.59 0.93
C GLU A 92 -10.06 -12.37 0.14
N LEU A 93 -10.46 -12.26 -1.13
CA LEU A 93 -10.13 -11.10 -1.97
C LEU A 93 -10.79 -9.81 -1.47
N SER A 94 -12.07 -9.87 -1.11
CA SER A 94 -12.82 -8.75 -0.51
C SER A 94 -12.15 -8.25 0.78
N GLN A 95 -11.77 -9.17 1.66
CA GLN A 95 -11.07 -8.86 2.91
C GLN A 95 -9.69 -8.26 2.66
N ALA A 96 -8.89 -8.86 1.77
CA ALA A 96 -7.55 -8.37 1.44
C ALA A 96 -7.56 -6.99 0.78
N LEU A 97 -8.61 -6.67 0.01
CA LEU A 97 -8.82 -5.37 -0.62
C LEU A 97 -9.43 -4.33 0.34
N ALA A 98 -9.92 -4.76 1.51
CA ALA A 98 -10.69 -3.94 2.44
C ALA A 98 -11.88 -3.24 1.76
N MET A 99 -12.65 -3.98 0.96
CA MET A 99 -13.82 -3.47 0.24
C MET A 99 -15.02 -4.42 0.35
N PRO A 100 -16.26 -3.92 0.19
CA PRO A 100 -17.46 -4.76 0.19
C PRO A 100 -17.41 -5.84 -0.89
N LEU A 101 -17.87 -7.06 -0.56
CA LEU A 101 -17.90 -8.20 -1.48
C LEU A 101 -18.57 -7.89 -2.83
N PRO A 102 -19.70 -7.16 -2.90
CA PRO A 102 -20.28 -6.80 -4.20
C PRO A 102 -19.37 -5.96 -5.08
N THR A 103 -18.57 -5.08 -4.47
CA THR A 103 -17.61 -4.23 -5.20
C THR A 103 -16.44 -5.06 -5.71
N ALA A 104 -15.87 -5.94 -4.87
CA ALA A 104 -14.83 -6.88 -5.29
C ALA A 104 -15.31 -7.80 -6.40
N THR A 105 -16.56 -8.32 -6.30
CA THR A 105 -17.17 -9.19 -7.30
C THR A 105 -17.25 -8.51 -8.67
N ARG A 106 -17.73 -7.28 -8.73
CA ARG A 106 -17.83 -6.54 -10.00
C ARG A 106 -16.47 -6.28 -10.62
N MET A 107 -15.44 -5.99 -9.79
CA MET A 107 -14.07 -5.79 -10.27
C MET A 107 -13.52 -7.09 -10.87
N VAL A 108 -13.75 -8.23 -10.23
CA VAL A 108 -13.37 -9.55 -10.74
C VAL A 108 -14.16 -9.92 -11.99
N ASP A 109 -15.48 -9.63 -12.04
CA ASP A 109 -16.30 -9.86 -13.22
C ASP A 109 -15.71 -9.18 -14.44
N TRP A 110 -15.38 -7.90 -14.31
CA TRP A 110 -14.72 -7.16 -15.37
C TRP A 110 -13.39 -7.79 -15.79
N CYS A 111 -12.55 -8.22 -14.83
CA CYS A 111 -11.28 -8.88 -15.15
C CYS A 111 -11.51 -10.20 -15.91
N VAL A 112 -12.52 -10.97 -15.55
CA VAL A 112 -12.88 -12.23 -16.21
C VAL A 112 -13.41 -11.97 -17.64
N GLU A 113 -14.32 -11.02 -17.79
CA GLU A 113 -14.90 -10.62 -19.08
C GLU A 113 -13.83 -10.13 -20.06
N ASN A 114 -12.79 -9.45 -19.54
CA ASN A 114 -11.68 -8.96 -20.36
C ASN A 114 -10.49 -9.93 -20.44
N GLY A 115 -10.62 -11.12 -19.87
CA GLY A 115 -9.63 -12.19 -19.95
C GLY A 115 -8.36 -11.97 -19.12
N TYR A 116 -8.37 -11.07 -18.11
CA TYR A 116 -7.27 -10.85 -17.18
C TYR A 116 -7.28 -11.80 -15.99
N ALA A 117 -8.45 -12.35 -15.67
CA ALA A 117 -8.63 -13.34 -14.61
C ALA A 117 -9.55 -14.45 -15.09
N GLU A 118 -9.56 -15.55 -14.37
CA GLU A 118 -10.49 -16.68 -14.56
C GLU A 118 -11.03 -17.17 -13.22
N ARG A 119 -12.21 -17.80 -13.27
CA ARG A 119 -12.81 -18.44 -12.11
C ARG A 119 -12.56 -19.93 -12.16
N LEU A 120 -12.00 -20.47 -11.08
CA LEU A 120 -11.70 -21.88 -10.91
C LEU A 120 -12.59 -22.48 -9.81
N SER A 121 -13.08 -23.67 -10.02
CA SER A 121 -13.68 -24.46 -8.93
C SER A 121 -12.57 -24.97 -8.01
N ASP A 122 -12.78 -24.88 -6.70
CA ASP A 122 -11.85 -25.45 -5.74
C ASP A 122 -11.78 -26.99 -5.91
N ALA A 123 -10.58 -27.56 -5.77
CA ALA A 123 -10.36 -28.99 -5.96
C ALA A 123 -11.03 -29.85 -4.87
N SER A 124 -11.21 -29.29 -3.66
CA SER A 124 -11.78 -29.99 -2.51
C SER A 124 -13.28 -29.77 -2.36
N ASP A 125 -13.80 -28.58 -2.72
CA ASP A 125 -15.21 -28.22 -2.66
C ASP A 125 -15.61 -27.39 -3.88
N ARG A 126 -16.37 -28.01 -4.79
CA ARG A 126 -16.87 -27.37 -6.02
C ARG A 126 -17.81 -26.18 -5.79
N ARG A 127 -18.27 -25.96 -4.55
CA ARG A 127 -19.10 -24.81 -4.18
C ARG A 127 -18.24 -23.56 -3.98
N ILE A 128 -16.94 -23.75 -3.75
CA ILE A 128 -15.99 -22.67 -3.57
C ILE A 128 -15.45 -22.29 -4.95
N VAL A 129 -15.56 -20.99 -5.25
CA VAL A 129 -14.99 -20.39 -6.46
C VAL A 129 -13.74 -19.60 -6.08
N ARG A 130 -12.65 -19.89 -6.75
CA ARG A 130 -11.38 -19.19 -6.65
C ARG A 130 -11.15 -18.31 -7.87
N VAL A 131 -10.35 -17.27 -7.70
CA VAL A 131 -9.96 -16.37 -8.78
C VAL A 131 -8.48 -16.56 -9.08
N ALA A 132 -8.16 -16.89 -10.33
CA ALA A 132 -6.80 -17.05 -10.81
C ALA A 132 -6.48 -15.97 -11.84
N GLN A 133 -5.22 -15.61 -11.94
CA GLN A 133 -4.72 -14.67 -12.96
C GLN A 133 -4.39 -15.44 -14.24
N THR A 134 -4.80 -14.92 -15.38
CA THR A 134 -4.44 -15.46 -16.70
C THR A 134 -3.05 -14.96 -17.14
N ASP A 135 -2.53 -15.49 -18.27
CA ASP A 135 -1.29 -14.97 -18.89
C ASP A 135 -1.45 -13.50 -19.27
N LYS A 136 -2.58 -13.11 -19.83
CA LYS A 136 -2.90 -11.72 -20.15
C LYS A 136 -2.91 -10.84 -18.88
N GLY A 137 -3.46 -11.37 -17.78
CA GLY A 137 -3.44 -10.69 -16.49
C GLY A 137 -2.02 -10.51 -15.94
N ARG A 138 -1.13 -11.51 -16.11
CA ARG A 138 0.28 -11.39 -15.72
C ARG A 138 1.01 -10.32 -16.52
N MET A 139 0.82 -10.28 -17.83
CA MET A 139 1.39 -9.24 -18.68
C MET A 139 0.94 -7.82 -18.26
N LEU A 140 -0.34 -7.66 -17.93
CA LEU A 140 -0.85 -6.40 -17.39
C LEU A 140 -0.20 -6.05 -16.06
N GLN A 141 -0.05 -7.01 -15.15
CA GLN A 141 0.62 -6.81 -13.86
C GLN A 141 2.08 -6.37 -14.04
N GLU A 142 2.82 -7.00 -14.92
CA GLU A 142 4.21 -6.65 -15.23
C GLU A 142 4.31 -5.21 -15.78
N ALA A 143 3.39 -4.81 -16.65
CA ALA A 143 3.33 -3.44 -17.15
C ALA A 143 3.05 -2.43 -16.03
N ILE A 144 2.10 -2.72 -15.14
CA ILE A 144 1.80 -1.89 -13.96
C ILE A 144 3.02 -1.79 -13.05
N GLU A 145 3.70 -2.90 -12.76
CA GLU A 145 4.89 -2.92 -11.90
C GLU A 145 6.04 -2.13 -12.51
N SER A 146 6.26 -2.22 -13.82
CA SER A 146 7.27 -1.45 -14.53
C SER A 146 7.02 0.06 -14.43
N ILE A 147 5.78 0.51 -14.66
CA ILE A 147 5.38 1.91 -14.54
C ILE A 147 5.57 2.42 -13.10
N MET A 148 5.15 1.62 -12.12
CA MET A 148 5.30 1.95 -10.70
C MET A 148 6.78 2.03 -10.31
N ALA A 149 7.61 1.09 -10.75
CA ALA A 149 9.06 1.09 -10.49
C ALA A 149 9.73 2.34 -11.07
N GLN A 150 9.42 2.72 -12.31
CA GLN A 150 9.94 3.95 -12.92
C GLN A 150 9.53 5.21 -12.14
N SER A 151 8.29 5.24 -11.64
CA SER A 151 7.79 6.36 -10.85
C SER A 151 8.48 6.47 -9.50
N VAL A 152 8.66 5.35 -8.80
CA VAL A 152 9.43 5.29 -7.55
C VAL A 152 10.88 5.68 -7.80
N GLN A 153 11.51 5.21 -8.89
CA GLN A 153 12.88 5.57 -9.24
C GLN A 153 13.04 7.07 -9.41
N LYS A 154 12.08 7.76 -10.07
CA LYS A 154 12.10 9.22 -10.18
C LYS A 154 12.02 9.92 -8.82
N ILE A 155 11.19 9.41 -7.89
CA ILE A 155 11.04 9.98 -6.55
C ILE A 155 12.33 9.82 -5.75
N VAL A 156 12.96 8.63 -5.79
CA VAL A 156 14.16 8.35 -5.00
C VAL A 156 15.46 8.79 -5.67
N SER A 157 15.41 9.29 -6.91
CA SER A 157 16.61 9.75 -7.64
C SER A 157 17.31 10.96 -7.00
N CYS A 158 16.64 11.68 -6.12
CA CYS A 158 17.24 12.74 -5.31
C CYS A 158 18.10 12.24 -4.15
N LEU A 159 18.04 10.93 -3.85
CA LEU A 159 18.75 10.28 -2.76
C LEU A 159 19.99 9.57 -3.28
N THR A 160 21.07 9.64 -2.50
CA THR A 160 22.27 8.80 -2.73
C THR A 160 21.96 7.31 -2.45
N ASP A 161 22.78 6.40 -2.96
CA ASP A 161 22.62 4.94 -2.73
C ASP A 161 22.60 4.59 -1.23
N GLN A 162 23.38 5.30 -0.42
CA GLN A 162 23.41 5.14 1.03
C GLN A 162 22.08 5.56 1.67
N GLU A 163 21.50 6.66 1.25
CA GLU A 163 20.21 7.16 1.73
C GLU A 163 19.07 6.26 1.27
N GLN A 164 19.08 5.75 0.04
CA GLN A 164 18.11 4.76 -0.44
C GLN A 164 18.16 3.48 0.39
N THR A 165 19.36 2.98 0.71
CA THR A 165 19.55 1.81 1.57
C THR A 165 18.99 2.06 2.97
N THR A 166 19.26 3.23 3.54
CA THR A 166 18.76 3.64 4.86
C THR A 166 17.23 3.75 4.85
N LEU A 167 16.66 4.41 3.84
CA LEU A 167 15.21 4.53 3.67
C LEU A 167 14.54 3.16 3.60
N LEU A 168 15.09 2.24 2.82
CA LEU A 168 14.57 0.87 2.71
C LEU A 168 14.59 0.13 4.06
N ALA A 169 15.66 0.26 4.84
CA ALA A 169 15.77 -0.32 6.17
C ALA A 169 14.73 0.25 7.14
N LEU A 170 14.51 1.57 7.13
CA LEU A 170 13.51 2.24 7.95
C LEU A 170 12.09 1.82 7.57
N LEU A 171 11.77 1.77 6.28
CA LEU A 171 10.45 1.31 5.80
C LEU A 171 10.16 -0.13 6.20
N ARG A 172 11.15 -1.03 6.10
CA ARG A 172 11.02 -2.42 6.57
C ARG A 172 10.73 -2.49 8.06
N LYS A 173 11.45 -1.71 8.88
CA LYS A 173 11.24 -1.66 10.34
C LYS A 173 9.83 -1.17 10.69
N ILE A 174 9.33 -0.13 10.03
CA ILE A 174 7.97 0.39 10.21
C ILE A 174 6.94 -0.67 9.81
N ALA A 175 7.12 -1.31 8.65
CA ALA A 175 6.21 -2.33 8.16
C ALA A 175 6.11 -3.54 9.10
N SER A 176 7.23 -3.98 9.70
CA SER A 176 7.25 -5.06 10.69
C SER A 176 6.49 -4.67 11.96
N ALA A 177 6.72 -3.47 12.50
CA ALA A 177 6.01 -2.98 13.69
C ALA A 177 4.49 -2.91 13.47
N LEU A 178 4.04 -2.42 12.30
CA LEU A 178 2.61 -2.37 11.96
C LEU A 178 1.98 -3.75 11.74
N ALA A 179 2.77 -4.77 11.42
CA ALA A 179 2.28 -6.15 11.29
C ALA A 179 2.05 -6.79 12.67
N GLU A 180 2.97 -6.56 13.62
CA GLU A 180 2.90 -7.08 14.99
C GLU A 180 1.71 -6.49 15.77
N ASP A 181 1.39 -5.20 15.58
CA ASP A 181 0.23 -4.54 16.20
C ASP A 181 -1.11 -5.15 15.78
N LYS A 182 -1.19 -5.73 14.56
CA LYS A 182 -2.41 -6.38 14.05
C LYS A 182 -2.64 -7.78 14.60
N GLU A 183 -1.63 -8.46 15.10
CA GLU A 183 -1.74 -9.79 15.70
C GLU A 183 -2.09 -9.71 17.20
N ASN A 184 -1.88 -8.56 17.84
CA ASN A 184 -2.10 -8.35 19.27
C ASN A 184 -3.39 -7.58 19.60
N GLY A 185 -4.21 -7.18 18.64
CA GLY A 185 -5.46 -6.44 18.79
C GLY A 185 -6.63 -7.18 18.18
#